data_851f05ab36d571b027c9de0ed05b79c2
#
_entry.id   851f05ab36d571b027c9de0ed05b79c2
#
_cell.length_a   1.000
_cell.length_b   1.000
_cell.length_c   1.000
_cell.angle_alpha   90.00
_cell.angle_beta   90.00
_cell.angle_gamma   90.00
#
_symmetry.space_group_name_H-M   'P 1'
#
loop_
_entity.id
_entity.type
_entity.pdbx_description
1 polymer ?
#
loop_
_entity_poly.entity_id
_entity_poly.type
_entity_poly.pdbx_seq_one_letter_code
_entity_poly.pdbx_strand_id
1 'polypeptide(L)'
;MPFLLIYVTHPSKPEAIRITSELLNQHIIVCANFYPTESMYWWEGRLTKSDEIMTIYMTRSENWEAVKSRIESSHKYDIPCIIKLATVEANEKYEEWI
;
A
#
# COMPACT_ATOMS: atom_id res chain seq x y z
N MET A 1 6.88 3.06 -19.51
CA MET A 1 7.15 1.88 -18.70
C MET A 1 6.02 1.59 -17.74
N PRO A 2 5.53 0.35 -17.65
CA PRO A 2 4.40 0.05 -16.78
C PRO A 2 4.70 0.27 -15.31
N PHE A 3 3.76 0.85 -14.63
CA PHE A 3 3.85 1.06 -13.19
C PHE A 3 2.50 0.77 -12.54
N LEU A 4 2.48 0.67 -11.21
CA LEU A 4 1.31 0.34 -10.43
C LEU A 4 1.11 1.33 -9.31
N LEU A 5 -0.15 1.49 -8.91
CA LEU A 5 -0.49 2.00 -7.61
C LEU A 5 -0.91 0.81 -6.75
N ILE A 6 -0.49 0.80 -5.49
CA ILE A 6 -0.85 -0.25 -4.55
C ILE A 6 -1.51 0.39 -3.34
N TYR A 7 -2.76 0.00 -3.10
CA TYR A 7 -3.57 0.51 -1.99
C TYR A 7 -3.45 -0.43 -0.81
N VAL A 8 -3.12 0.11 0.37
CA VAL A 8 -3.01 -0.67 1.60
C VAL A 8 -3.60 0.13 2.75
N THR A 9 -4.29 -0.53 3.68
CA THR A 9 -4.73 0.11 4.92
C THR A 9 -3.92 -0.41 6.10
N HIS A 10 -3.68 0.46 7.07
CA HIS A 10 -2.86 0.16 8.25
C HIS A 10 -3.59 0.59 9.51
N PRO A 11 -3.33 -0.08 10.65
CA PRO A 11 -4.03 0.25 11.90
C PRO A 11 -3.65 1.61 12.48
N SER A 12 -2.49 2.14 12.14
CA SER A 12 -2.00 3.40 12.70
C SER A 12 -0.94 4.03 11.82
N LYS A 13 -0.67 5.31 12.04
CA LYS A 13 0.40 6.02 11.32
C LYS A 13 1.77 5.39 11.58
N PRO A 14 2.15 5.05 12.83
CA PRO A 14 3.43 4.39 13.07
C PRO A 14 3.60 3.09 12.30
N GLU A 15 2.53 2.27 12.20
CA GLU A 15 2.60 1.01 11.44
C GLU A 15 2.73 1.27 9.94
N ALA A 16 2.00 2.26 9.43
CA ALA A 16 2.11 2.64 8.03
C ALA A 16 3.53 3.09 7.69
N ILE A 17 4.13 3.90 8.55
CA ILE A 17 5.51 4.38 8.35
C ILE A 17 6.49 3.22 8.44
N ARG A 18 6.32 2.30 9.38
CA ARG A 18 7.21 1.16 9.55
C ARG A 18 7.27 0.30 8.29
N ILE A 19 6.12 -0.08 7.78
CA ILE A 19 6.04 -0.90 6.57
C ILE A 19 6.57 -0.14 5.35
N THR A 20 6.17 1.12 5.21
CA THR A 20 6.62 1.96 4.10
C THR A 20 8.14 2.12 4.09
N SER A 21 8.74 2.31 5.26
CA SER A 21 10.19 2.44 5.38
C SER A 21 10.92 1.18 4.92
N GLU A 22 10.39 0.00 5.27
CA GLU A 22 10.94 -1.26 4.79
C GLU A 22 10.90 -1.36 3.27
N LEU A 23 9.77 -0.99 2.69
CA LEU A 23 9.61 -1.07 1.22
C LEU A 23 10.54 -0.10 0.49
N LEU A 24 10.67 1.12 1.00
CA LEU A 24 11.60 2.10 0.44
C LEU A 24 13.04 1.68 0.59
N ASN A 25 13.42 1.16 1.75
CA ASN A 25 14.79 0.70 2.00
C ASN A 25 15.19 -0.45 1.08
N GLN A 26 14.24 -1.27 0.68
CA GLN A 26 14.49 -2.37 -0.24
C GLN A 26 14.36 -1.95 -1.71
N HIS A 27 14.05 -0.69 -1.97
CA HIS A 27 13.90 -0.14 -3.32
C HIS A 27 12.83 -0.85 -4.16
N ILE A 28 11.79 -1.39 -3.50
CA ILE A 28 10.70 -2.06 -4.22
C ILE A 28 9.48 -1.17 -4.38
N ILE A 29 9.50 0.03 -3.79
CA ILE A 29 8.58 1.12 -4.11
C ILE A 29 9.41 2.39 -4.29
N VAL A 30 8.85 3.37 -4.99
CA VAL A 30 9.55 4.65 -5.21
C VAL A 30 8.94 5.79 -4.41
N CYS A 31 7.67 5.68 -4.04
CA CYS A 31 6.95 6.76 -3.39
C CYS A 31 5.75 6.22 -2.63
N ALA A 32 5.38 6.91 -1.57
CA ALA A 32 4.18 6.59 -0.79
C ALA A 32 3.47 7.87 -0.39
N ASN A 33 2.14 7.82 -0.44
CA ASN A 33 1.30 8.87 0.10
C ASN A 33 0.45 8.27 1.21
N PHE A 34 0.18 9.06 2.26
CA PHE A 34 -0.53 8.63 3.44
C PHE A 34 -1.80 9.45 3.61
N TYR A 35 -2.92 8.78 3.90
CA TYR A 35 -4.22 9.43 4.09
C TYR A 35 -4.92 8.84 5.31
N PRO A 36 -5.41 9.67 6.26
CA PRO A 36 -6.27 9.14 7.30
C PRO A 36 -7.61 8.74 6.69
N THR A 37 -8.15 7.61 7.14
CA THR A 37 -9.44 7.13 6.63
C THR A 37 -10.23 6.47 7.74
N GLU A 38 -11.56 6.44 7.56
CA GLU A 38 -12.45 5.70 8.43
C GLU A 38 -13.01 4.54 7.61
N SER A 39 -13.00 3.34 8.20
CA SER A 39 -13.46 2.14 7.51
C SER A 39 -14.62 1.52 8.26
N MET A 40 -15.61 1.02 7.54
CA MET A 40 -16.71 0.25 8.10
C MET A 40 -16.80 -1.07 7.34
N TYR A 41 -16.87 -2.17 8.07
CA TYR A 41 -16.84 -3.49 7.44
C TYR A 41 -17.41 -4.54 8.38
N TRP A 42 -17.72 -5.70 7.84
CA TRP A 42 -18.12 -6.85 8.62
C TRP A 42 -16.88 -7.65 9.01
N TRP A 43 -16.75 -7.89 10.31
CA TRP A 43 -15.66 -8.71 10.84
C TRP A 43 -16.23 -9.63 11.91
N GLU A 44 -16.04 -10.94 11.74
CA GLU A 44 -16.53 -11.97 12.66
C GLU A 44 -18.01 -11.78 13.01
N GLY A 45 -18.82 -11.51 12.00
CA GLY A 45 -20.26 -11.36 12.17
C GLY A 45 -20.70 -10.02 12.76
N ARG A 46 -19.79 -9.06 12.93
CA ARG A 46 -20.11 -7.76 13.52
C ARG A 46 -19.80 -6.62 12.56
N LEU A 47 -20.67 -5.63 12.57
CA LEU A 47 -20.40 -4.38 11.88
C LEU A 47 -19.33 -3.63 12.67
N THR A 48 -18.20 -3.43 12.06
CA THR A 48 -17.00 -2.86 12.69
C THR A 48 -16.64 -1.54 12.05
N LYS A 49 -16.23 -0.59 12.88
CA LYS A 49 -15.74 0.70 12.41
C LYS A 49 -14.36 0.93 13.00
N SER A 50 -13.42 1.37 12.18
CA SER A 50 -12.08 1.67 12.66
C SER A 50 -11.48 2.85 11.91
N ASP A 51 -10.62 3.58 12.64
CA ASP A 51 -9.78 4.59 12.01
C ASP A 51 -8.53 3.92 11.51
N GLU A 52 -8.15 4.22 10.28
CA GLU A 52 -6.99 3.61 9.64
C GLU A 52 -6.17 4.65 8.91
N ILE A 53 -4.97 4.27 8.53
CA ILE A 53 -4.15 5.05 7.59
C ILE A 53 -4.13 4.27 6.29
N MET A 54 -4.56 4.92 5.22
CA MET A 54 -4.50 4.37 3.89
C MET A 54 -3.24 4.86 3.21
N THR A 55 -2.50 3.97 2.59
CA THR A 55 -1.35 4.35 1.78
C THR A 55 -1.59 4.03 0.33
N ILE A 56 -1.06 4.89 -0.54
CA ILE A 56 -0.93 4.60 -1.95
C ILE A 56 0.56 4.54 -2.23
N TYR A 57 1.02 3.37 -2.66
CA TYR A 57 2.40 3.16 -3.08
C TYR A 57 2.50 3.20 -4.59
N MET A 58 3.60 3.74 -5.09
CA MET A 58 3.90 3.75 -6.53
C MET A 58 5.14 2.93 -6.77
N THR A 59 5.08 2.05 -7.76
CA THR A 59 6.20 1.19 -8.09
C THR A 59 6.08 0.65 -9.52
N ARG A 60 7.13 0.03 -9.99
CA ARG A 60 7.12 -0.65 -11.28
C ARG A 60 6.28 -1.91 -11.19
N SER A 61 5.63 -2.25 -12.29
CA SER A 61 4.74 -3.42 -12.34
C SER A 61 5.42 -4.72 -11.93
N GLU A 62 6.69 -4.87 -12.24
CA GLU A 62 7.45 -6.09 -11.89
C GLU A 62 7.66 -6.27 -10.39
N ASN A 63 7.44 -5.22 -9.60
CA ASN A 63 7.62 -5.29 -8.14
C ASN A 63 6.38 -5.75 -7.38
N TRP A 64 5.27 -6.02 -8.07
CA TRP A 64 4.01 -6.37 -7.39
C TRP A 64 4.15 -7.53 -6.41
N GLU A 65 4.74 -8.64 -6.87
CA GLU A 65 4.88 -9.82 -6.00
C GLU A 65 5.77 -9.55 -4.79
N ALA A 66 6.86 -8.82 -5.00
CA ALA A 66 7.78 -8.46 -3.92
C ALA A 66 7.10 -7.57 -2.88
N VAL A 67 6.36 -6.56 -3.31
CA VAL A 67 5.65 -5.64 -2.41
C VAL A 67 4.57 -6.39 -1.64
N LYS A 68 3.74 -7.15 -2.34
CA LYS A 68 2.66 -7.93 -1.73
C LYS A 68 3.20 -8.87 -0.65
N SER A 69 4.20 -9.64 -1.01
CA SER A 69 4.79 -10.63 -0.10
C SER A 69 5.40 -9.97 1.14
N ARG A 70 6.08 -8.84 0.95
CA ARG A 70 6.69 -8.13 2.07
C ARG A 70 5.64 -7.56 3.02
N ILE A 71 4.59 -6.98 2.48
CA ILE A 71 3.51 -6.45 3.32
C ILE A 71 2.82 -7.58 4.08
N GLU A 72 2.51 -8.68 3.42
CA GLU A 72 1.87 -9.83 4.08
C GLU A 72 2.69 -10.34 5.26
N SER A 73 4.01 -10.38 5.13
CA SER A 73 4.87 -10.87 6.20
C SER A 73 5.07 -9.87 7.33
N SER A 74 4.77 -8.61 7.15
CA SER A 74 5.03 -7.53 8.11
C SER A 74 3.77 -6.93 8.73
N HIS A 75 2.62 -7.09 8.09
CA HIS A 75 1.38 -6.44 8.50
C HIS A 75 0.79 -7.09 9.75
N LYS A 76 0.19 -6.27 10.61
CA LYS A 76 -0.40 -6.76 11.86
C LYS A 76 -1.78 -7.39 11.69
N TYR A 77 -2.46 -7.12 10.59
CA TYR A 77 -3.76 -7.73 10.32
C TYR A 77 -3.60 -9.17 9.85
N ASP A 78 -4.53 -10.04 10.28
CA ASP A 78 -4.60 -11.41 9.78
C ASP A 78 -4.90 -11.42 8.28
N ILE A 79 -5.77 -10.51 7.85
CA ILE A 79 -6.14 -10.37 6.44
C ILE A 79 -5.86 -8.94 6.02
N PRO A 80 -4.63 -8.63 5.62
CA PRO A 80 -4.32 -7.29 5.17
C PRO A 80 -4.97 -6.96 3.83
N CYS A 81 -5.39 -5.71 3.67
CA CYS A 81 -5.93 -5.23 2.40
C CYS A 81 -4.76 -4.72 1.55
N ILE A 82 -4.47 -5.43 0.48
CA ILE A 82 -3.39 -5.08 -0.45
C ILE A 82 -3.96 -5.17 -1.85
N ILE A 83 -4.24 -4.03 -2.46
CA ILE A 83 -4.92 -4.00 -3.76
C ILE A 83 -4.01 -3.36 -4.80
N LYS A 84 -3.80 -4.09 -5.87
CA LYS A 84 -3.09 -3.57 -7.03
C LYS A 84 -4.08 -2.78 -7.90
N LEU A 85 -3.77 -1.53 -8.14
CA LEU A 85 -4.53 -0.71 -9.06
C LEU A 85 -3.74 -0.62 -10.37
N ALA A 86 -4.26 -1.28 -11.38
CA ALA A 86 -3.65 -1.24 -12.70
C ALA A 86 -3.80 0.16 -13.24
N THR A 87 -2.72 0.88 -13.22
CA THR A 87 -2.73 2.19 -13.81
C THR A 87 -2.32 2.10 -15.22
N VAL A 88 -2.34 3.16 -15.81
CA VAL A 88 -2.37 3.25 -17.19
C VAL A 88 -1.42 4.29 -17.70
N GLU A 89 -1.36 5.44 -17.04
CA GLU A 89 -0.62 6.54 -17.61
C GLU A 89 -0.30 7.61 -16.56
N ALA A 90 0.89 8.19 -16.66
CA ALA A 90 1.24 9.40 -15.93
C ALA A 90 1.96 10.33 -16.91
N ASN A 91 2.34 11.51 -16.47
CA ASN A 91 3.15 12.39 -17.29
C ASN A 91 4.53 11.76 -17.52
N GLU A 92 5.12 12.04 -18.67
CA GLU A 92 6.34 11.37 -19.11
C GLU A 92 7.49 11.47 -18.10
N LYS A 93 7.73 12.64 -17.55
CA LYS A 93 8.83 12.82 -16.60
C LYS A 93 8.67 11.98 -15.35
N TYR A 94 7.43 11.83 -14.88
CA TYR A 94 7.16 11.05 -13.69
C TYR A 94 7.35 9.55 -13.98
N GLU A 95 6.86 9.07 -15.11
CA GLU A 95 7.05 7.68 -15.50
C GLU A 95 8.53 7.32 -15.64
N GLU A 96 9.32 8.23 -16.16
CA GLU A 96 10.77 8.02 -16.27
C GLU A 96 11.43 7.93 -14.90
N TRP A 97 10.91 8.69 -13.93
CA TRP A 97 11.46 8.71 -12.59
C TRP A 97 11.15 7.43 -11.80
N ILE A 98 9.98 6.84 -12.02
CA ILE A 98 9.55 5.62 -11.30
C ILE A 98 10.54 4.44 -11.48
#